data_311f5580d8e91087206ab637ac1dd536
#
_entry.id   311f5580d8e91087206ab637ac1dd536
#
_cell.length_a   1.000
_cell.length_b   1.000
_cell.length_c   1.000
_cell.angle_alpha   90.00
_cell.angle_beta   90.00
_cell.angle_gamma   90.00
#
_symmetry.space_group_name_H-M   'P 1'
#
loop_
_entity.id
_entity.type
_entity.pdbx_description
1 polymer ?
#
loop_
_entity_poly.entity_id
_entity_poly.type
_entity_poly.pdbx_seq_one_letter_code
_entity_poly.pdbx_strand_id
1 'polypeptide(L)'
;MLELDAWLEIAKSAALEGGNYLLQNQGKELKVLMDSGRDIKLQLDTDTEKLIKESLSSQSSFSILGEETGLSNNLGEFYWVVDPLDGTSNFLRDIPISCVSIALMQEVTPILGVIYDFNHDDLYFGHQNSKAFLNQNEITVSDYSKKNQSTLVTGIPAKTHYSDEEFKNMINDFQDWKKVRMIGSAAMAAIYVAAGKAETYKENGIFLWGIAAGAAIVEAAGGVASIKNIQADYRVDAIFTNQHLAN
;
A
#
# COMPACT_ATOMS: atom_id res chain seq x y z
N MET A 1 24.13 8.92 9.16
CA MET A 1 23.03 9.47 8.32
C MET A 1 22.49 8.27 7.55
N LEU A 2 21.20 7.98 7.64
CA LEU A 2 20.61 6.88 6.88
C LEU A 2 20.74 7.18 5.38
N GLU A 3 21.26 6.23 4.62
CA GLU A 3 21.39 6.33 3.16
C GLU A 3 20.05 6.00 2.48
N LEU A 4 18.99 6.79 2.79
CA LEU A 4 17.63 6.53 2.31
C LEU A 4 17.54 6.53 0.79
N ASP A 5 18.31 7.38 0.11
CA ASP A 5 18.34 7.41 -1.36
C ASP A 5 18.86 6.09 -1.94
N ALA A 6 19.91 5.49 -1.33
CA ALA A 6 20.42 4.21 -1.79
C ALA A 6 19.40 3.08 -1.58
N TRP A 7 18.73 3.03 -0.42
CA TRP A 7 17.68 2.03 -0.16
C TRP A 7 16.43 2.28 -1.02
N LEU A 8 16.15 3.54 -1.37
CA LEU A 8 15.07 3.85 -2.31
C LEU A 8 15.34 3.23 -3.68
N GLU A 9 16.56 3.35 -4.21
CA GLU A 9 16.90 2.74 -5.50
C GLU A 9 16.83 1.20 -5.46
N ILE A 10 17.23 0.58 -4.36
CA ILE A 10 17.06 -0.87 -4.14
C ILE A 10 15.58 -1.26 -4.19
N ALA A 11 14.72 -0.55 -3.44
CA ALA A 11 13.29 -0.81 -3.42
C ALA A 11 12.61 -0.58 -4.78
N LYS A 12 13.01 0.48 -5.51
CA LYS A 12 12.52 0.76 -6.87
C LYS A 12 12.87 -0.37 -7.83
N SER A 13 14.13 -0.85 -7.79
CA SER A 13 14.57 -1.96 -8.63
C SER A 13 13.76 -3.23 -8.34
N ALA A 14 13.58 -3.57 -7.06
CA ALA A 14 12.82 -4.75 -6.65
C ALA A 14 11.32 -4.64 -7.04
N ALA A 15 10.71 -3.45 -6.90
CA ALA A 15 9.32 -3.23 -7.28
C ALA A 15 9.10 -3.35 -8.79
N LEU A 16 10.00 -2.79 -9.60
CA LEU A 16 9.98 -2.91 -11.06
C LEU A 16 10.16 -4.36 -11.52
N GLU A 17 11.06 -5.11 -10.88
CA GLU A 17 11.29 -6.52 -11.17
C GLU A 17 10.04 -7.35 -10.88
N GLY A 18 9.43 -7.18 -9.70
CA GLY A 18 8.18 -7.84 -9.32
C GLY A 18 7.01 -7.49 -10.26
N GLY A 19 6.80 -6.20 -10.55
CA GLY A 19 5.72 -5.76 -11.44
C GLY A 19 5.89 -6.24 -12.88
N ASN A 20 7.11 -6.28 -13.40
CA ASN A 20 7.39 -6.85 -14.72
C ASN A 20 7.10 -8.35 -14.77
N TYR A 21 7.40 -9.08 -13.69
CA TYR A 21 7.06 -10.51 -13.60
C TYR A 21 5.54 -10.72 -13.58
N LEU A 22 4.78 -9.88 -12.86
CA LEU A 22 3.31 -9.91 -12.86
C LEU A 22 2.73 -9.65 -14.27
N LEU A 23 3.20 -8.60 -14.96
CA LEU A 23 2.78 -8.28 -16.33
C LEU A 23 3.02 -9.42 -17.32
N GLN A 24 4.18 -10.09 -17.24
CA GLN A 24 4.50 -11.21 -18.09
C GLN A 24 3.59 -12.42 -17.88
N ASN A 25 2.91 -12.49 -16.73
CA ASN A 25 2.00 -13.58 -16.36
C ASN A 25 0.51 -13.18 -16.40
N GLN A 26 0.19 -11.92 -16.62
CA GLN A 26 -1.17 -11.45 -16.78
C GLN A 26 -1.83 -12.10 -17.99
N GLY A 27 -3.10 -12.49 -17.86
CA GLY A 27 -3.86 -13.15 -18.93
C GLY A 27 -3.48 -14.62 -19.19
N LYS A 28 -2.54 -15.20 -18.43
CA LYS A 28 -2.25 -16.64 -18.46
C LYS A 28 -3.19 -17.39 -17.50
N GLU A 29 -3.22 -18.72 -17.62
CA GLU A 29 -3.91 -19.55 -16.62
C GLU A 29 -3.19 -19.44 -15.28
N LEU A 30 -3.87 -18.86 -14.28
CA LEU A 30 -3.33 -18.63 -12.95
C LEU A 30 -3.74 -19.74 -12.00
N LYS A 31 -2.77 -20.27 -11.25
CA LYS A 31 -3.05 -21.24 -10.20
C LYS A 31 -3.51 -20.52 -8.94
N VAL A 32 -4.79 -20.68 -8.62
CA VAL A 32 -5.38 -20.22 -7.36
C VAL A 32 -4.99 -21.20 -6.25
N LEU A 33 -4.34 -20.71 -5.21
CA LEU A 33 -3.97 -21.48 -4.02
C LEU A 33 -5.07 -21.48 -2.97
N MET A 34 -5.74 -20.34 -2.84
CA MET A 34 -6.85 -20.15 -1.89
C MET A 34 -7.87 -19.17 -2.48
N ASP A 35 -9.14 -19.48 -2.34
CA ASP A 35 -10.27 -18.59 -2.59
C ASP A 35 -11.27 -18.80 -1.44
N SER A 36 -11.27 -17.93 -0.46
CA SER A 36 -12.06 -18.06 0.76
C SER A 36 -12.58 -16.71 1.25
N GLY A 37 -13.89 -16.55 1.22
CA GLY A 37 -14.55 -15.32 1.65
C GLY A 37 -14.20 -14.14 0.74
N ARG A 38 -13.45 -13.18 1.27
CA ARG A 38 -12.95 -12.02 0.52
C ARG A 38 -11.46 -12.08 0.20
N ASP A 39 -10.79 -13.19 0.55
CA ASP A 39 -9.35 -13.39 0.39
C ASP A 39 -9.08 -14.37 -0.76
N ILE A 40 -8.20 -13.97 -1.70
CA ILE A 40 -7.76 -14.77 -2.84
C ILE A 40 -6.24 -14.75 -2.86
N LYS A 41 -5.61 -15.95 -2.97
CA LYS A 41 -4.16 -16.12 -3.08
C LYS A 41 -3.81 -16.90 -4.32
N LEU A 42 -2.84 -16.41 -5.04
CA LEU A 42 -2.30 -17.03 -6.25
C LEU A 42 -0.91 -17.60 -5.99
N GLN A 43 -0.53 -18.62 -6.75
CA GLN A 43 0.87 -19.05 -6.80
C GLN A 43 1.78 -17.90 -7.28
N LEU A 44 1.25 -17.05 -8.15
CA LEU A 44 1.95 -15.88 -8.68
C LEU A 44 2.35 -14.87 -7.60
N ASP A 45 1.50 -14.66 -6.58
CA ASP A 45 1.81 -13.78 -5.44
C ASP A 45 3.05 -14.29 -4.70
N THR A 46 3.07 -15.58 -4.36
CA THR A 46 4.20 -16.22 -3.68
C THR A 46 5.48 -16.19 -4.52
N ASP A 47 5.38 -16.45 -5.83
CA ASP A 47 6.54 -16.43 -6.74
C ASP A 47 7.09 -15.00 -6.89
N THR A 48 6.21 -14.01 -6.98
CA THR A 48 6.59 -12.58 -7.04
C THR A 48 7.24 -12.12 -5.74
N GLU A 49 6.66 -12.51 -4.57
CA GLU A 49 7.27 -12.17 -3.29
C GLU A 49 8.67 -12.75 -3.15
N LYS A 50 8.89 -13.99 -3.58
CA LYS A 50 10.20 -14.62 -3.57
C LYS A 50 11.21 -13.82 -4.41
N LEU A 51 10.83 -13.42 -5.62
CA LEU A 51 11.67 -12.60 -6.50
C LEU A 51 12.05 -11.27 -5.85
N ILE A 52 11.07 -10.56 -5.28
CA ILE A 52 11.30 -9.30 -4.58
C ILE A 52 12.23 -9.51 -3.38
N LYS A 53 12.02 -10.56 -2.58
CA LYS A 53 12.86 -10.88 -1.42
C LYS A 53 14.30 -11.19 -1.81
N GLU A 54 14.52 -11.92 -2.89
CA GLU A 54 15.85 -12.21 -3.43
C GLU A 54 16.54 -10.90 -3.87
N SER A 55 15.84 -10.02 -4.57
CA SER A 55 16.34 -8.72 -5.01
C SER A 55 16.75 -7.84 -3.83
N LEU A 56 15.87 -7.68 -2.82
CA LEU A 56 16.15 -6.89 -1.62
C LEU A 56 17.30 -7.47 -0.79
N SER A 57 17.31 -8.81 -0.56
CA SER A 57 18.30 -9.47 0.28
C SER A 57 19.70 -9.50 -0.34
N SER A 58 19.81 -9.39 -1.65
CA SER A 58 21.10 -9.31 -2.34
C SER A 58 21.84 -7.99 -2.06
N GLN A 59 21.12 -6.96 -1.63
CA GLN A 59 21.63 -5.58 -1.48
C GLN A 59 21.42 -5.00 -0.08
N SER A 60 20.65 -5.66 0.80
CA SER A 60 20.46 -5.25 2.18
C SER A 60 20.42 -6.46 3.13
N SER A 61 20.83 -6.25 4.37
CA SER A 61 20.78 -7.28 5.43
C SER A 61 19.51 -7.18 6.30
N PHE A 62 18.57 -6.29 5.96
CA PHE A 62 17.35 -6.11 6.72
C PHE A 62 16.42 -7.32 6.59
N SER A 63 15.73 -7.68 7.67
CA SER A 63 14.67 -8.67 7.62
C SER A 63 13.51 -8.18 6.76
N ILE A 64 12.73 -9.13 6.24
CA ILE A 64 11.61 -8.83 5.34
C ILE A 64 10.35 -9.44 5.93
N LEU A 65 9.32 -8.62 6.12
CA LEU A 65 7.96 -9.03 6.40
C LEU A 65 7.18 -9.01 5.08
N GLY A 66 6.80 -10.18 4.59
CA GLY A 66 5.99 -10.33 3.37
C GLY A 66 4.58 -10.80 3.69
N GLU A 67 3.65 -10.48 2.82
CA GLU A 67 2.26 -10.93 2.92
C GLU A 67 2.14 -12.45 2.87
N GLU A 68 2.84 -13.09 1.90
CA GLU A 68 2.65 -14.50 1.57
C GLU A 68 3.44 -15.44 2.47
N THR A 69 4.67 -15.08 2.79
CA THR A 69 5.60 -15.95 3.52
C THR A 69 5.90 -15.45 4.94
N GLY A 70 5.30 -14.33 5.34
CA GLY A 70 5.49 -13.74 6.66
C GLY A 70 6.90 -13.22 6.89
N LEU A 71 7.34 -13.24 8.15
CA LEU A 71 8.61 -12.70 8.56
C LEU A 71 9.77 -13.65 8.24
N SER A 72 10.81 -13.16 7.56
CA SER A 72 11.98 -13.95 7.16
C SER A 72 12.94 -14.25 8.34
N ASN A 73 13.08 -13.30 9.28
CA ASN A 73 13.92 -13.38 10.47
C ASN A 73 13.29 -12.53 11.59
N ASN A 74 13.93 -12.48 12.78
CA ASN A 74 13.50 -11.53 13.82
C ASN A 74 13.53 -10.09 13.27
N LEU A 75 12.50 -9.31 13.59
CA LEU A 75 12.47 -7.88 13.25
C LEU A 75 13.64 -7.17 13.94
N GLY A 76 14.43 -6.46 13.12
CA GLY A 76 15.42 -5.51 13.61
C GLY A 76 14.81 -4.11 13.74
N GLU A 77 15.65 -3.11 14.04
CA GLU A 77 15.25 -1.70 14.02
C GLU A 77 14.75 -1.29 12.63
N PHE A 78 15.40 -1.81 11.57
CA PHE A 78 15.00 -1.62 10.19
C PHE A 78 14.57 -2.93 9.55
N TYR A 79 13.48 -2.91 8.82
CA TYR A 79 12.98 -4.07 8.06
C TYR A 79 12.14 -3.64 6.86
N TRP A 80 12.17 -4.46 5.81
CA TRP A 80 11.30 -4.30 4.66
C TRP A 80 9.92 -4.86 4.94
N VAL A 81 8.90 -4.20 4.39
CA VAL A 81 7.52 -4.70 4.33
C VAL A 81 7.12 -4.79 2.88
N VAL A 82 6.64 -5.95 2.44
CA VAL A 82 6.38 -6.26 1.03
C VAL A 82 4.97 -6.80 0.86
N ASP A 83 4.24 -6.20 -0.05
CA ASP A 83 3.05 -6.74 -0.67
C ASP A 83 3.37 -6.98 -2.16
N PRO A 84 3.47 -8.25 -2.60
CA PRO A 84 3.88 -8.57 -3.96
C PRO A 84 2.81 -8.23 -5.00
N LEU A 85 1.53 -8.26 -4.62
CA LEU A 85 0.40 -7.96 -5.50
C LEU A 85 -0.80 -7.43 -4.69
N ASP A 86 -0.76 -6.16 -4.29
CA ASP A 86 -1.95 -5.53 -3.73
C ASP A 86 -3.03 -5.37 -4.80
N GLY A 87 -4.23 -5.85 -4.50
CA GLY A 87 -5.33 -5.90 -5.46
C GLY A 87 -5.42 -7.21 -6.25
N THR A 88 -5.06 -8.36 -5.67
CA THR A 88 -5.12 -9.70 -6.29
C THR A 88 -6.47 -10.00 -6.95
N SER A 89 -7.59 -9.63 -6.30
CA SER A 89 -8.94 -9.80 -6.88
C SER A 89 -9.16 -8.96 -8.14
N ASN A 90 -8.59 -7.75 -8.21
CA ASN A 90 -8.62 -6.91 -9.40
C ASN A 90 -7.77 -7.53 -10.51
N PHE A 91 -6.55 -7.95 -10.17
CA PHE A 91 -5.63 -8.58 -11.12
C PHE A 91 -6.25 -9.81 -11.80
N LEU A 92 -6.91 -10.70 -11.04
CA LEU A 92 -7.62 -11.86 -11.58
C LEU A 92 -8.74 -11.54 -12.55
N ARG A 93 -9.27 -10.32 -12.52
CA ARG A 93 -10.39 -9.87 -13.35
C ARG A 93 -9.99 -8.86 -14.41
N ASP A 94 -8.67 -8.70 -14.63
CA ASP A 94 -8.11 -7.70 -15.55
C ASP A 94 -8.61 -6.27 -15.26
N ILE A 95 -8.92 -5.97 -13.98
CA ILE A 95 -9.19 -4.61 -13.53
C ILE A 95 -7.84 -3.96 -13.25
N PRO A 96 -7.46 -2.87 -13.97
CA PRO A 96 -6.11 -2.30 -13.91
C PRO A 96 -5.90 -1.45 -12.64
N ILE A 97 -6.19 -2.02 -11.47
CA ILE A 97 -6.03 -1.40 -10.14
C ILE A 97 -5.36 -2.44 -9.24
N SER A 98 -4.08 -2.64 -9.47
CA SER A 98 -3.21 -3.51 -8.69
C SER A 98 -1.77 -3.04 -8.81
N CYS A 99 -0.94 -3.31 -7.80
CA CYS A 99 0.42 -2.81 -7.75
C CYS A 99 1.33 -3.70 -6.89
N VAL A 100 2.64 -3.49 -7.01
CA VAL A 100 3.64 -3.95 -6.04
C VAL A 100 3.85 -2.85 -5.01
N SER A 101 3.91 -3.20 -3.72
CA SER A 101 4.13 -2.27 -2.62
C SER A 101 5.32 -2.70 -1.76
N ILE A 102 6.29 -1.80 -1.58
CA ILE A 102 7.51 -2.05 -0.78
C ILE A 102 7.76 -0.86 0.13
N ALA A 103 7.87 -1.10 1.43
CA ALA A 103 8.22 -0.09 2.42
C ALA A 103 9.47 -0.47 3.20
N LEU A 104 10.24 0.53 3.64
CA LEU A 104 11.22 0.39 4.70
C LEU A 104 10.64 0.96 5.98
N MET A 105 10.64 0.15 7.02
CA MET A 105 10.22 0.53 8.36
C MET A 105 11.44 0.84 9.23
N GLN A 106 11.31 1.83 10.09
CA GLN A 106 12.14 1.97 11.29
C GLN A 106 11.24 1.73 12.50
N GLU A 107 11.42 0.62 13.20
CA GLU A 107 10.52 0.15 14.24
C GLU A 107 9.06 0.07 13.76
N VAL A 108 8.19 0.97 14.21
CA VAL A 108 6.77 1.02 13.80
C VAL A 108 6.48 2.10 12.76
N THR A 109 7.47 2.84 12.31
CA THR A 109 7.31 3.99 11.42
C THR A 109 7.75 3.64 9.99
N PRO A 110 6.87 3.77 8.98
CA PRO A 110 7.28 3.71 7.58
C PRO A 110 8.12 4.94 7.22
N ILE A 111 9.39 4.73 6.85
CA ILE A 111 10.32 5.83 6.54
C ILE A 111 10.60 5.99 5.05
N LEU A 112 10.25 4.99 4.25
CA LEU A 112 10.40 4.97 2.79
C LEU A 112 9.31 4.10 2.19
N GLY A 113 8.78 4.50 1.04
CA GLY A 113 7.79 3.76 0.30
C GLY A 113 8.02 3.79 -1.20
N VAL A 114 7.75 2.66 -1.84
CA VAL A 114 7.70 2.50 -3.30
C VAL A 114 6.44 1.71 -3.64
N ILE A 115 5.64 2.23 -4.56
CA ILE A 115 4.48 1.54 -5.12
C ILE A 115 4.58 1.60 -6.64
N TYR A 116 4.58 0.44 -7.28
CA TYR A 116 4.64 0.33 -8.73
C TYR A 116 3.31 -0.17 -9.29
N ASP A 117 2.54 0.75 -9.86
CA ASP A 117 1.38 0.43 -10.70
C ASP A 117 1.88 -0.06 -12.06
N PHE A 118 2.06 -1.36 -12.16
CA PHE A 118 2.59 -2.00 -13.38
C PHE A 118 1.60 -1.97 -14.54
N ASN A 119 0.31 -1.70 -14.30
CA ASN A 119 -0.70 -1.60 -15.37
C ASN A 119 -0.52 -0.33 -16.19
N HIS A 120 0.02 0.74 -15.59
CA HIS A 120 0.20 2.05 -16.22
C HIS A 120 1.67 2.46 -16.36
N ASP A 121 2.62 1.63 -15.92
CA ASP A 121 4.05 1.93 -15.81
C ASP A 121 4.31 3.18 -14.95
N ASP A 122 3.55 3.30 -13.85
CA ASP A 122 3.60 4.41 -12.92
C ASP A 122 4.30 4.00 -11.62
N LEU A 123 5.48 4.57 -11.36
CA LEU A 123 6.28 4.34 -10.16
C LEU A 123 6.12 5.50 -9.18
N TYR A 124 5.45 5.24 -8.05
CA TYR A 124 5.26 6.18 -6.95
C TYR A 124 6.29 5.90 -5.87
N PHE A 125 6.97 6.92 -5.38
CA PHE A 125 7.97 6.74 -4.33
C PHE A 125 8.22 8.02 -3.53
N GLY A 126 8.75 7.84 -2.31
CA GLY A 126 9.19 8.90 -1.42
C GLY A 126 9.74 8.35 -0.12
N HIS A 127 10.43 9.19 0.63
CA HIS A 127 10.92 8.87 1.96
C HIS A 127 10.89 10.10 2.88
N GLN A 128 11.05 9.90 4.19
CA GLN A 128 10.90 10.94 5.22
C GLN A 128 11.76 12.20 5.03
N ASN A 129 12.84 12.14 4.22
CA ASN A 129 13.74 13.27 3.94
C ASN A 129 13.67 13.74 2.48
N SER A 130 12.67 13.27 1.71
CA SER A 130 12.47 13.65 0.31
C SER A 130 11.06 14.19 0.07
N LYS A 131 10.81 14.63 -1.16
CA LYS A 131 9.47 14.79 -1.71
C LYS A 131 8.96 13.45 -2.21
N ALA A 132 7.64 13.39 -2.47
CA ALA A 132 7.04 12.26 -3.18
C ALA A 132 7.06 12.50 -4.70
N PHE A 133 7.21 11.42 -5.45
CA PHE A 133 7.29 11.45 -6.90
C PHE A 133 6.40 10.39 -7.54
N LEU A 134 5.88 10.73 -8.71
CA LEU A 134 5.36 9.80 -9.72
C LEU A 134 6.32 9.84 -10.91
N ASN A 135 7.05 8.78 -11.13
CA ASN A 135 8.12 8.71 -12.12
C ASN A 135 9.13 9.86 -11.91
N GLN A 136 9.15 10.87 -12.78
CA GLN A 136 10.05 12.02 -12.70
C GLN A 136 9.37 13.28 -12.14
N ASN A 137 8.06 13.22 -11.86
CA ASN A 137 7.27 14.38 -11.47
C ASN A 137 7.02 14.39 -9.95
N GLU A 138 7.30 15.50 -9.29
CA GLU A 138 6.90 15.71 -7.90
C GLU A 138 5.37 15.69 -7.79
N ILE A 139 4.84 14.99 -6.79
CA ILE A 139 3.42 14.94 -6.47
C ILE A 139 3.17 15.50 -5.06
N THR A 140 1.97 16.04 -4.86
CA THR A 140 1.52 16.58 -3.57
C THR A 140 0.08 16.19 -3.32
N VAL A 141 -0.29 16.10 -2.05
CA VAL A 141 -1.70 15.96 -1.64
C VAL A 141 -2.53 17.16 -2.09
N SER A 142 -3.86 16.98 -2.18
CA SER A 142 -4.78 18.07 -2.52
C SER A 142 -4.91 19.09 -1.37
N ASP A 143 -5.51 20.24 -1.66
CA ASP A 143 -5.78 21.33 -0.71
C ASP A 143 -7.27 21.47 -0.31
N TYR A 144 -8.13 20.52 -0.72
CA TYR A 144 -9.54 20.54 -0.31
C TYR A 144 -9.68 20.37 1.20
N SER A 145 -10.49 21.23 1.83
CA SER A 145 -10.62 21.31 3.28
C SER A 145 -11.99 20.89 3.82
N LYS A 146 -12.90 20.44 2.96
CA LYS A 146 -14.26 20.08 3.38
C LYS A 146 -14.65 18.72 2.80
N LYS A 147 -15.13 17.80 3.64
CA LYS A 147 -15.59 16.46 3.25
C LYS A 147 -16.60 16.50 2.09
N ASN A 148 -17.56 17.44 2.11
CA ASN A 148 -18.57 17.57 1.07
C ASN A 148 -18.04 18.08 -0.28
N GLN A 149 -16.76 18.37 -0.38
CA GLN A 149 -16.04 18.71 -1.62
C GLN A 149 -15.01 17.63 -1.98
N SER A 150 -14.80 16.66 -1.12
CA SER A 150 -13.69 15.72 -1.09
C SER A 150 -14.11 14.30 -1.45
N THR A 151 -13.16 13.50 -1.91
CA THR A 151 -13.31 12.08 -2.19
C THR A 151 -12.67 11.26 -1.07
N LEU A 152 -13.43 10.34 -0.49
CA LEU A 152 -12.94 9.27 0.38
C LEU A 152 -12.66 8.03 -0.48
N VAL A 153 -11.48 7.44 -0.32
CA VAL A 153 -11.18 6.09 -0.81
C VAL A 153 -11.11 5.17 0.41
N THR A 154 -11.76 4.02 0.34
CA THR A 154 -11.88 3.08 1.47
C THR A 154 -12.05 1.65 0.94
N GLY A 155 -12.16 0.69 1.83
CA GLY A 155 -12.45 -0.69 1.55
C GLY A 155 -13.00 -1.43 2.76
N ILE A 156 -13.25 -2.71 2.57
CA ILE A 156 -13.59 -3.67 3.61
C ILE A 156 -12.53 -4.77 3.57
N PRO A 157 -11.54 -4.76 4.48
CA PRO A 157 -10.44 -5.72 4.46
C PRO A 157 -10.91 -7.17 4.53
N ALA A 158 -10.18 -8.06 3.88
CA ALA A 158 -10.58 -9.44 3.63
C ALA A 158 -10.90 -10.21 4.92
N LYS A 159 -10.10 -10.07 5.97
CA LYS A 159 -10.20 -10.80 7.24
C LYS A 159 -10.85 -10.01 8.38
N THR A 160 -11.43 -8.85 8.10
CA THR A 160 -12.09 -8.02 9.10
C THR A 160 -13.60 -8.19 9.04
N HIS A 161 -14.20 -8.43 10.20
CA HIS A 161 -15.65 -8.48 10.37
C HIS A 161 -16.11 -7.26 11.15
N TYR A 162 -16.94 -6.45 10.53
CA TYR A 162 -17.58 -5.31 11.18
C TYR A 162 -18.94 -5.72 11.76
N SER A 163 -19.25 -5.24 12.95
CA SER A 163 -20.59 -5.31 13.52
C SER A 163 -21.59 -4.43 12.74
N ASP A 164 -22.87 -4.67 12.94
CA ASP A 164 -23.94 -3.84 12.35
C ASP A 164 -23.79 -2.36 12.73
N GLU A 165 -23.31 -2.07 13.94
CA GLU A 165 -23.07 -0.71 14.41
C GLU A 165 -21.88 -0.05 13.68
N GLU A 166 -20.80 -0.77 13.50
CA GLU A 166 -19.64 -0.28 12.74
C GLU A 166 -20.00 -0.01 11.27
N PHE A 167 -20.76 -0.90 10.63
CA PHE A 167 -21.29 -0.66 9.28
C PHE A 167 -22.20 0.56 9.23
N LYS A 168 -23.10 0.72 10.19
CA LYS A 168 -23.98 1.89 10.26
C LYS A 168 -23.17 3.18 10.40
N ASN A 169 -22.14 3.19 11.25
CA ASN A 169 -21.28 4.35 11.45
C ASN A 169 -20.48 4.66 10.18
N MET A 170 -19.97 3.65 9.48
CA MET A 170 -19.28 3.81 8.21
C MET A 170 -20.20 4.43 7.14
N ILE A 171 -21.42 3.92 6.98
CA ILE A 171 -22.39 4.46 6.02
C ILE A 171 -22.81 5.89 6.38
N ASN A 172 -22.95 6.21 7.65
CA ASN A 172 -23.23 7.57 8.10
C ASN A 172 -22.07 8.53 7.73
N ASP A 173 -20.81 8.12 7.97
CA ASP A 173 -19.63 8.92 7.57
C ASP A 173 -19.59 9.13 6.05
N PHE A 174 -19.97 8.12 5.24
CA PHE A 174 -19.99 8.23 3.78
C PHE A 174 -20.89 9.35 3.26
N GLN A 175 -21.96 9.68 3.98
CA GLN A 175 -22.91 10.74 3.59
C GLN A 175 -22.29 12.14 3.68
N ASP A 176 -21.25 12.31 4.48
CA ASP A 176 -20.55 13.59 4.63
C ASP A 176 -19.63 13.91 3.45
N TRP A 177 -19.25 12.87 2.68
CA TRP A 177 -18.30 13.00 1.58
C TRP A 177 -18.98 13.30 0.24
N LYS A 178 -18.32 14.10 -0.60
CA LYS A 178 -18.81 14.35 -1.97
C LYS A 178 -18.87 13.06 -2.79
N LYS A 179 -17.84 12.23 -2.66
CA LYS A 179 -17.75 10.90 -3.30
C LYS A 179 -17.03 9.91 -2.40
N VAL A 180 -17.45 8.65 -2.49
CA VAL A 180 -16.76 7.52 -1.87
C VAL A 180 -16.38 6.52 -2.96
N ARG A 181 -15.21 5.91 -2.83
CA ARG A 181 -14.70 4.87 -3.73
C ARG A 181 -14.19 3.68 -2.94
N MET A 182 -14.56 2.48 -3.37
CA MET A 182 -13.95 1.22 -2.97
C MET A 182 -13.28 0.63 -4.21
N ILE A 183 -11.95 0.67 -4.25
CA ILE A 183 -11.19 0.33 -5.46
C ILE A 183 -10.51 -1.03 -5.40
N GLY A 184 -10.51 -1.69 -4.22
CA GLY A 184 -10.01 -3.06 -4.07
C GLY A 184 -8.48 -3.19 -4.01
N SER A 185 -7.77 -2.09 -3.74
CA SER A 185 -6.32 -2.02 -3.52
C SER A 185 -6.04 -0.90 -2.53
N ALA A 186 -5.46 -1.22 -1.39
CA ALA A 186 -5.17 -0.26 -0.33
C ALA A 186 -3.97 0.63 -0.70
N ALA A 187 -2.94 0.04 -1.31
CA ALA A 187 -1.77 0.77 -1.77
C ALA A 187 -2.13 1.78 -2.87
N MET A 188 -2.96 1.37 -3.86
CA MET A 188 -3.46 2.29 -4.89
C MET A 188 -4.33 3.40 -4.29
N ALA A 189 -5.15 3.10 -3.28
CA ALA A 189 -5.94 4.10 -2.58
C ALA A 189 -5.05 5.14 -1.88
N ALA A 190 -3.98 4.69 -1.24
CA ALA A 190 -3.01 5.57 -0.57
C ALA A 190 -2.29 6.51 -1.55
N ILE A 191 -1.83 6.00 -2.71
CA ILE A 191 -1.17 6.85 -3.72
C ILE A 191 -2.14 7.82 -4.40
N TYR A 192 -3.44 7.52 -4.45
CA TYR A 192 -4.42 8.51 -4.92
C TYR A 192 -4.49 9.70 -3.96
N VAL A 193 -4.33 9.47 -2.65
CA VAL A 193 -4.21 10.57 -1.68
C VAL A 193 -2.91 11.34 -1.89
N ALA A 194 -1.78 10.65 -1.99
CA ALA A 194 -0.46 11.27 -2.20
C ALA A 194 -0.40 12.12 -3.47
N ALA A 195 -1.10 11.71 -4.54
CA ALA A 195 -1.14 12.41 -5.82
C ALA A 195 -2.29 13.44 -5.95
N GLY A 196 -3.00 13.74 -4.85
CA GLY A 196 -4.11 14.71 -4.84
C GLY A 196 -5.34 14.28 -5.67
N LYS A 197 -5.47 12.99 -6.01
CA LYS A 197 -6.61 12.41 -6.74
C LYS A 197 -7.77 12.04 -5.80
N ALA A 198 -7.49 11.90 -4.52
CA ALA A 198 -8.44 11.74 -3.42
C ALA A 198 -7.92 12.51 -2.19
N GLU A 199 -8.79 12.81 -1.26
CA GLU A 199 -8.43 13.58 -0.07
C GLU A 199 -8.17 12.73 1.15
N THR A 200 -8.85 11.60 1.25
CA THR A 200 -8.68 10.69 2.40
C THR A 200 -8.77 9.24 1.95
N TYR A 201 -7.88 8.43 2.50
CA TYR A 201 -7.99 6.98 2.58
C TYR A 201 -8.23 6.58 4.04
N LYS A 202 -9.16 5.64 4.27
CA LYS A 202 -9.47 5.16 5.62
C LYS A 202 -9.92 3.71 5.56
N GLU A 203 -9.24 2.84 6.33
CA GLU A 203 -9.65 1.46 6.57
C GLU A 203 -9.27 1.03 7.99
N ASN A 204 -10.10 0.19 8.62
CA ASN A 204 -9.82 -0.41 9.92
C ASN A 204 -9.56 -1.92 9.75
N GLY A 205 -8.51 -2.42 10.42
CA GLY A 205 -8.14 -3.83 10.36
C GLY A 205 -7.52 -4.27 9.04
N ILE A 206 -6.92 -3.34 8.28
CA ILE A 206 -6.11 -3.61 7.09
C ILE A 206 -4.73 -4.15 7.49
N PHE A 207 -4.10 -4.94 6.63
CA PHE A 207 -2.75 -5.42 6.87
C PHE A 207 -1.69 -4.36 6.59
N LEU A 208 -0.62 -4.38 7.39
CA LEU A 208 0.47 -3.40 7.32
C LEU A 208 1.14 -3.36 5.93
N TRP A 209 1.31 -4.51 5.26
CA TRP A 209 1.95 -4.58 3.95
C TRP A 209 1.18 -3.85 2.85
N GLY A 210 -0.15 -3.83 2.89
CA GLY A 210 -0.96 -3.08 1.93
C GLY A 210 -0.90 -1.56 2.10
N ILE A 211 -0.37 -1.04 3.25
CA ILE A 211 -0.45 0.41 3.52
C ILE A 211 0.87 1.08 3.91
N ALA A 212 1.89 0.34 4.31
CA ALA A 212 3.12 0.93 4.84
C ALA A 212 3.84 1.82 3.82
N ALA A 213 3.97 1.38 2.56
CA ALA A 213 4.58 2.18 1.51
C ALA A 213 3.77 3.44 1.21
N GLY A 214 2.44 3.29 1.12
CA GLY A 214 1.54 4.41 0.92
C GLY A 214 1.63 5.48 2.01
N ALA A 215 1.80 5.07 3.28
CA ALA A 215 1.97 5.98 4.41
C ALA A 215 3.21 6.87 4.22
N ALA A 216 4.37 6.27 3.93
CA ALA A 216 5.60 7.01 3.71
C ALA A 216 5.50 7.97 2.51
N ILE A 217 4.83 7.56 1.42
CA ILE A 217 4.64 8.39 0.21
C ILE A 217 3.67 9.55 0.51
N VAL A 218 2.58 9.31 1.26
CA VAL A 218 1.63 10.36 1.63
C VAL A 218 2.31 11.43 2.50
N GLU A 219 3.14 11.04 3.47
CA GLU A 219 3.90 12.01 4.29
C GLU A 219 4.91 12.77 3.45
N ALA A 220 5.65 12.12 2.55
CA ALA A 220 6.56 12.76 1.62
C ALA A 220 5.84 13.71 0.64
N ALA A 221 4.55 13.47 0.33
CA ALA A 221 3.69 14.34 -0.47
C ALA A 221 3.10 15.53 0.31
N GLY A 222 3.43 15.67 1.60
CA GLY A 222 2.92 16.72 2.49
C GLY A 222 1.57 16.41 3.12
N GLY A 223 1.11 15.18 3.07
CA GLY A 223 -0.07 14.69 3.78
C GLY A 223 0.22 14.26 5.22
N VAL A 224 -0.77 13.62 5.82
CA VAL A 224 -0.69 13.03 7.16
C VAL A 224 -1.08 11.56 7.07
N ALA A 225 -0.21 10.67 7.53
CA ALA A 225 -0.46 9.24 7.63
C ALA A 225 -0.56 8.82 9.10
N SER A 226 -1.66 8.21 9.48
CA SER A 226 -1.88 7.67 10.82
C SER A 226 -2.11 6.17 10.74
N ILE A 227 -1.23 5.40 11.37
CA ILE A 227 -1.32 3.95 11.55
C ILE A 227 -1.47 3.69 13.05
N LYS A 228 -2.54 3.01 13.44
CA LYS A 228 -2.87 2.77 14.86
C LYS A 228 -3.30 1.31 15.06
N ASN A 229 -3.42 0.92 16.33
CA ASN A 229 -3.97 -0.38 16.74
C ASN A 229 -3.27 -1.57 16.08
N ILE A 230 -1.93 -1.54 16.05
CA ILE A 230 -1.11 -2.62 15.47
C ILE A 230 -1.37 -3.91 16.26
N GLN A 231 -1.92 -4.91 15.60
CA GLN A 231 -2.22 -6.22 16.17
C GLN A 231 -1.06 -7.20 15.97
N ALA A 232 -1.10 -8.31 16.68
CA ALA A 232 -0.04 -9.34 16.60
C ALA A 232 0.07 -10.01 15.21
N ASP A 233 -1.01 -9.95 14.42
CA ASP A 233 -1.06 -10.45 13.03
C ASP A 233 -0.82 -9.35 11.99
N TYR A 234 -0.30 -8.19 12.41
CA TYR A 234 0.00 -7.02 11.58
C TYR A 234 -1.23 -6.30 11.00
N ARG A 235 -2.43 -6.57 11.50
CA ARG A 235 -3.58 -5.72 11.17
C ARG A 235 -3.47 -4.39 11.90
N VAL A 236 -3.90 -3.33 11.22
CA VAL A 236 -3.81 -1.95 11.69
C VAL A 236 -5.05 -1.16 11.29
N ASP A 237 -5.30 -0.06 11.95
CA ASP A 237 -6.23 0.97 11.48
C ASP A 237 -5.43 2.07 10.80
N ALA A 238 -5.79 2.42 9.56
CA ALA A 238 -5.08 3.39 8.74
C ALA A 238 -6.01 4.54 8.34
N ILE A 239 -5.49 5.77 8.47
CA ILE A 239 -6.09 6.99 7.91
C ILE A 239 -4.97 7.82 7.30
N PHE A 240 -5.06 8.06 6.00
CA PHE A 240 -4.16 8.94 5.24
C PHE A 240 -4.97 10.08 4.66
N THR A 241 -4.50 11.30 4.80
CA THR A 241 -5.27 12.46 4.39
C THR A 241 -4.36 13.67 4.09
N ASN A 242 -4.91 14.70 3.46
CA ASN A 242 -4.23 15.98 3.39
C ASN A 242 -4.26 16.68 4.76
N GLN A 243 -3.44 17.74 4.93
CA GLN A 243 -3.33 18.44 6.21
C GLN A 243 -4.62 19.13 6.65
N HIS A 244 -5.51 19.50 5.74
CA HIS A 244 -6.75 20.23 6.04
C HIS A 244 -7.86 19.34 6.60
N LEU A 245 -7.83 18.05 6.33
CA LEU A 245 -8.80 17.05 6.81
C LEU A 245 -8.26 16.16 7.93
N ALA A 246 -7.03 16.41 8.39
CA ALA A 246 -6.37 15.65 9.47
C ALA A 246 -6.91 15.96 10.88
N ASN A 247 -7.77 16.98 11.05
CA ASN A 247 -8.31 17.47 12.34
C ASN A 247 -9.70 16.90 12.61
#